data_b47d5406925642e7b3d1e9cc16d275d6
#
_entry.id   b47d5406925642e7b3d1e9cc16d275d6
#
_cell.length_a   1.000
_cell.length_b   1.000
_cell.length_c   1.000
_cell.angle_alpha   90.00
_cell.angle_beta   90.00
_cell.angle_gamma   90.00
#
_symmetry.space_group_name_H-M   'P 1'
#
loop_
_entity.id
_entity.type
_entity.pdbx_description
1 polymer ?
#
loop_
_entity_poly.entity_id
_entity_poly.type
_entity_poly.pdbx_seq_one_letter_code
_entity_poly.pdbx_strand_id
1 'polypeptide(L)'
;MAKHKEVKDGIIFPIGEKNEAFSQYFKGQSYLQTLVSDENVDVGVGNVTFEPGCRNNWHIHRDGFQLLLVTGGEGYYQEEGKPAQFLKPGDVKVTHDGVKHWHGATKDSWFSHIAITAGTPEWLEPVSDEWYSNLEKN
;
A
#
# COMPACT_ATOMS: atom_id res chain seq x y z
N MET A 1 -9.02 16.82 8.26
CA MET A 1 -7.75 17.54 8.47
C MET A 1 -6.86 16.88 9.52
N ALA A 2 -7.44 16.46 10.67
CA ALA A 2 -6.65 15.79 11.70
C ALA A 2 -5.96 14.54 11.16
N LYS A 3 -6.66 13.72 10.37
CA LYS A 3 -6.07 12.48 9.83
C LYS A 3 -4.94 12.75 8.83
N HIS A 4 -5.09 13.79 8.01
CA HIS A 4 -4.01 14.20 7.10
C HIS A 4 -2.80 14.64 7.90
N LYS A 5 -3.02 15.43 8.93
CA LYS A 5 -1.94 15.90 9.78
C LYS A 5 -1.26 14.74 10.49
N GLU A 6 -2.04 13.77 11.01
CA GLU A 6 -1.48 12.59 11.67
C GLU A 6 -0.53 11.83 10.75
N VAL A 7 -0.94 11.61 9.50
CA VAL A 7 -0.09 10.88 8.55
C VAL A 7 1.17 11.67 8.26
N LYS A 8 1.06 12.97 7.98
CA LYS A 8 2.22 13.79 7.62
C LYS A 8 3.15 14.03 8.79
N ASP A 9 2.60 14.31 9.97
CA ASP A 9 3.41 14.67 11.14
C ASP A 9 3.97 13.45 11.86
N GLY A 10 3.30 12.29 11.73
CA GLY A 10 3.72 11.06 12.37
C GLY A 10 4.67 10.21 11.55
N ILE A 11 4.92 10.58 10.30
CA ILE A 11 5.76 9.82 9.40
C ILE A 11 7.22 10.19 9.61
N ILE A 12 8.06 9.18 9.82
CA ILE A 12 9.50 9.37 9.98
C ILE A 12 10.16 9.59 8.63
N PHE A 13 9.68 8.89 7.59
CA PHE A 13 10.24 8.98 6.24
C PHE A 13 9.42 9.93 5.38
N PRO A 14 10.06 10.61 4.41
CA PRO A 14 9.34 11.56 3.55
C PRO A 14 8.21 10.90 2.77
N ILE A 15 7.14 11.66 2.51
CA ILE A 15 6.02 11.21 1.68
C ILE A 15 6.46 11.06 0.21
N GLY A 16 7.34 11.95 -0.24
CA GLY A 16 7.86 11.89 -1.60
C GLY A 16 6.95 12.53 -2.63
N GLU A 17 7.20 12.20 -3.89
CA GLU A 17 6.48 12.77 -5.01
C GLU A 17 5.21 11.98 -5.33
N LYS A 18 4.30 12.61 -6.08
CA LYS A 18 3.15 11.89 -6.60
C LYS A 18 3.61 10.65 -7.37
N ASN A 19 2.94 9.54 -7.12
CA ASN A 19 3.32 8.25 -7.71
C ASN A 19 2.79 8.17 -9.14
N GLU A 20 3.42 8.89 -10.07
CA GLU A 20 2.96 8.95 -11.45
C GLU A 20 3.34 7.70 -12.24
N ALA A 21 4.49 7.11 -11.95
CA ALA A 21 4.97 5.94 -12.68
C ALA A 21 4.00 4.76 -12.61
N PHE A 22 3.30 4.60 -11.50
CA PHE A 22 2.36 3.50 -11.28
C PHE A 22 0.90 3.96 -11.18
N SER A 23 0.62 5.23 -11.54
CA SER A 23 -0.71 5.81 -11.33
C SER A 23 -1.83 5.03 -12.01
N GLN A 24 -1.56 4.39 -13.15
CA GLN A 24 -2.56 3.58 -13.85
C GLN A 24 -3.01 2.34 -13.06
N TYR A 25 -2.25 1.95 -12.05
CA TYR A 25 -2.56 0.79 -11.21
C TYR A 25 -3.15 1.16 -9.86
N PHE A 26 -3.49 2.43 -9.67
CA PHE A 26 -4.08 2.94 -8.44
C PHE A 26 -5.37 3.69 -8.73
N LYS A 27 -6.36 3.53 -7.88
CA LYS A 27 -7.54 4.38 -7.84
C LYS A 27 -7.28 5.44 -6.79
N GLY A 28 -7.31 6.72 -7.19
CA GLY A 28 -6.96 7.82 -6.30
C GLY A 28 -5.49 8.20 -6.36
N GLN A 29 -5.09 9.12 -5.50
CA GLN A 29 -3.73 9.65 -5.50
C GLN A 29 -2.87 8.98 -4.44
N SER A 30 -1.71 8.49 -4.86
CA SER A 30 -0.69 7.97 -3.96
C SER A 30 0.62 8.72 -4.17
N TYR A 31 1.54 8.51 -3.24
CA TYR A 31 2.87 9.13 -3.23
C TYR A 31 3.91 8.05 -2.97
N LEU A 32 5.09 8.22 -3.54
CA LEU A 32 6.16 7.25 -3.39
C LEU A 32 7.48 7.96 -3.12
N GLN A 33 8.15 7.54 -2.06
CA GLN A 33 9.52 7.92 -1.78
C GLN A 33 10.37 6.66 -1.79
N THR A 34 11.25 6.53 -2.77
CA THR A 34 12.19 5.43 -2.81
C THR A 34 13.22 5.63 -1.70
N LEU A 35 13.37 4.63 -0.85
CA LEU A 35 14.32 4.68 0.26
C LEU A 35 15.60 3.90 -0.05
N VAL A 36 15.48 2.77 -0.74
CA VAL A 36 16.63 1.98 -1.18
C VAL A 36 16.42 1.60 -2.64
N SER A 37 17.39 1.99 -3.48
CA SER A 37 17.45 1.60 -4.87
C SER A 37 18.91 1.34 -5.18
N ASP A 38 19.37 0.12 -4.91
CA ASP A 38 20.77 -0.26 -4.99
C ASP A 38 20.84 -1.58 -5.73
N GLU A 39 21.54 -1.63 -6.85
CA GLU A 39 21.60 -2.82 -7.70
C GLU A 39 22.25 -4.02 -7.00
N ASN A 40 22.99 -3.79 -5.92
CA ASN A 40 23.61 -4.86 -5.14
C ASN A 40 22.73 -5.32 -3.97
N VAL A 41 21.51 -4.77 -3.86
CA VAL A 41 20.55 -5.15 -2.83
C VAL A 41 19.32 -5.71 -3.54
N ASP A 42 18.96 -6.94 -3.24
CA ASP A 42 17.92 -7.68 -3.97
C ASP A 42 16.50 -7.27 -3.63
N VAL A 43 16.31 -6.21 -2.89
CA VAL A 43 14.98 -5.69 -2.56
C VAL A 43 14.92 -4.20 -2.84
N GLY A 44 13.71 -3.75 -3.21
CA GLY A 44 13.39 -2.33 -3.23
C GLY A 44 12.72 -1.96 -1.93
N VAL A 45 13.01 -0.76 -1.43
CA VAL A 45 12.37 -0.26 -0.21
C VAL A 45 11.80 1.11 -0.52
N GLY A 46 10.50 1.27 -0.30
CA GLY A 46 9.83 2.55 -0.56
C GLY A 46 8.85 2.89 0.54
N ASN A 47 8.66 4.17 0.75
CA ASN A 47 7.58 4.67 1.59
C ASN A 47 6.42 5.03 0.67
N VAL A 48 5.30 4.34 0.82
CA VAL A 48 4.11 4.55 -0.02
C VAL A 48 3.02 5.18 0.83
N THR A 49 2.47 6.29 0.35
CA THR A 49 1.43 7.01 1.08
C THR A 49 0.21 7.16 0.18
N PHE A 50 -0.96 6.87 0.74
CA PHE A 50 -2.24 6.87 0.02
C PHE A 50 -3.14 7.95 0.62
N GLU A 51 -3.74 8.77 -0.25
CA GLU A 51 -4.81 9.68 0.19
C GLU A 51 -6.05 8.86 0.57
N PRO A 52 -6.98 9.42 1.37
CA PRO A 52 -8.21 8.71 1.71
C PRO A 52 -8.91 8.16 0.47
N GLY A 53 -9.31 6.90 0.53
CA GLY A 53 -9.97 6.22 -0.58
C GLY A 53 -9.05 5.64 -1.63
N CYS A 54 -7.76 5.96 -1.61
CA CYS A 54 -6.81 5.45 -2.60
C CYS A 54 -6.43 4.01 -2.30
N ARG A 55 -6.41 3.17 -3.34
CA ARG A 55 -5.97 1.79 -3.24
C ARG A 55 -5.34 1.37 -4.56
N ASN A 56 -4.47 0.37 -4.50
CA ASN A 56 -3.90 -0.18 -5.72
C ASN A 56 -4.79 -1.31 -6.27
N ASN A 57 -4.50 -1.69 -7.51
CA ASN A 57 -5.16 -2.83 -8.15
C ASN A 57 -4.74 -4.12 -7.47
N TRP A 58 -5.54 -5.17 -7.67
CA TRP A 58 -5.10 -6.52 -7.38
C TRP A 58 -3.79 -6.77 -8.12
N HIS A 59 -2.84 -7.41 -7.48
CA HIS A 59 -1.55 -7.71 -8.10
C HIS A 59 -0.85 -8.86 -7.39
N ILE A 60 0.21 -9.34 -8.03
CA ILE A 60 0.99 -10.49 -7.59
C ILE A 60 2.46 -10.10 -7.70
N HIS A 61 3.28 -10.57 -6.76
CA HIS A 61 4.74 -10.49 -6.86
C HIS A 61 5.26 -11.85 -7.26
N ARG A 62 5.86 -11.95 -8.45
CA ARG A 62 6.39 -13.21 -8.98
C ARG A 62 7.86 -13.34 -8.64
N ASP A 63 8.26 -14.52 -8.18
CA ASP A 63 9.64 -14.83 -7.81
C ASP A 63 10.17 -13.90 -6.70
N GLY A 64 9.32 -13.58 -5.75
CA GLY A 64 9.67 -12.68 -4.67
C GLY A 64 8.59 -12.60 -3.61
N PHE A 65 8.48 -11.42 -3.00
CA PHE A 65 7.56 -11.19 -1.89
C PHE A 65 7.35 -9.69 -1.70
N GLN A 66 6.41 -9.34 -0.82
CA GLN A 66 6.30 -7.97 -0.35
C GLN A 66 6.03 -7.95 1.15
N LEU A 67 6.77 -7.10 1.86
CA LEU A 67 6.53 -6.84 3.27
C LEU A 67 5.99 -5.42 3.41
N LEU A 68 4.95 -5.25 4.22
CA LEU A 68 4.36 -3.95 4.51
C LEU A 68 4.51 -3.66 5.99
N LEU A 69 5.14 -2.54 6.30
CA LEU A 69 5.32 -2.06 7.67
C LEU A 69 4.51 -0.78 7.82
N VAL A 70 3.37 -0.85 8.49
CA VAL A 70 2.45 0.30 8.57
C VAL A 70 3.01 1.34 9.52
N THR A 71 3.14 2.57 9.03
CA THR A 71 3.76 3.67 9.76
C THR A 71 2.79 4.79 10.10
N GLY A 72 1.70 4.95 9.37
CA GLY A 72 0.76 6.04 9.64
C GLY A 72 -0.62 5.79 9.06
N GLY A 73 -1.62 6.41 9.68
CA GLY A 73 -2.99 6.35 9.17
C GLY A 73 -3.66 5.01 9.33
N GLU A 74 -4.70 4.78 8.52
CA GLU A 74 -5.50 3.56 8.55
C GLU A 74 -5.70 3.01 7.14
N GLY A 75 -5.58 1.71 6.98
CA GLY A 75 -5.71 1.10 5.68
C GLY A 75 -6.29 -0.29 5.70
N TYR A 76 -6.32 -0.90 4.53
CA TYR A 76 -6.77 -2.27 4.32
C TYR A 76 -5.73 -3.08 3.58
N TYR A 77 -5.74 -4.38 3.82
CA TYR A 77 -4.97 -5.38 3.09
C TYR A 77 -5.88 -6.58 2.86
N GLN A 78 -5.89 -7.09 1.64
CA GLN A 78 -6.70 -8.28 1.34
C GLN A 78 -5.98 -9.20 0.38
N GLU A 79 -5.97 -10.48 0.70
CA GLU A 79 -5.56 -11.55 -0.21
C GLU A 79 -6.81 -12.16 -0.83
N GLU A 80 -6.71 -12.56 -2.09
CA GLU A 80 -7.84 -13.15 -2.80
C GLU A 80 -8.38 -14.37 -2.03
N GLY A 81 -9.70 -14.43 -1.90
CA GLY A 81 -10.38 -15.49 -1.19
C GLY A 81 -10.44 -15.33 0.31
N LYS A 82 -9.91 -14.24 0.85
CA LYS A 82 -9.91 -13.99 2.29
C LYS A 82 -10.54 -12.64 2.59
N PRO A 83 -11.01 -12.42 3.83
CA PRO A 83 -11.55 -11.12 4.22
C PRO A 83 -10.48 -10.03 4.18
N ALA A 84 -10.89 -8.80 3.89
CA ALA A 84 -10.01 -7.66 4.00
C ALA A 84 -9.66 -7.43 5.48
N GLN A 85 -8.40 -7.09 5.74
CA GLN A 85 -7.91 -6.84 7.09
C GLN A 85 -7.69 -5.34 7.28
N PHE A 86 -8.15 -4.82 8.41
CA PHE A 86 -7.92 -3.43 8.78
C PHE A 86 -6.50 -3.29 9.33
N LEU A 87 -5.78 -2.29 8.86
CA LEU A 87 -4.39 -2.03 9.26
C LEU A 87 -4.26 -0.69 9.97
N LYS A 88 -3.41 -0.68 10.98
CA LYS A 88 -3.06 0.51 11.75
C LYS A 88 -1.55 0.56 11.99
N PRO A 89 -0.99 1.68 12.43
CA PRO A 89 0.45 1.79 12.66
C PRO A 89 0.98 0.68 13.57
N GLY A 90 2.10 0.11 13.17
CA GLY A 90 2.72 -1.01 13.86
C GLY A 90 2.37 -2.37 13.28
N ASP A 91 1.35 -2.45 12.43
CA ASP A 91 0.98 -3.72 11.80
C ASP A 91 1.99 -4.07 10.70
N VAL A 92 2.22 -5.37 10.54
CA VAL A 92 3.12 -5.91 9.53
C VAL A 92 2.38 -6.96 8.72
N LYS A 93 2.50 -6.88 7.38
CA LYS A 93 1.95 -7.89 6.49
C LYS A 93 3.05 -8.50 5.65
N VAL A 94 2.96 -9.80 5.46
CA VAL A 94 3.86 -10.55 4.59
C VAL A 94 3.02 -11.09 3.45
N THR A 95 3.36 -10.70 2.22
CA THR A 95 2.75 -11.24 1.02
C THR A 95 3.75 -12.16 0.34
N HIS A 96 3.41 -13.44 0.28
CA HIS A 96 4.29 -14.45 -0.31
C HIS A 96 4.21 -14.45 -1.83
N ASP A 97 5.17 -15.12 -2.45
CA ASP A 97 5.25 -15.27 -3.90
C ASP A 97 3.93 -15.81 -4.45
N GLY A 98 3.45 -15.16 -5.50
CA GLY A 98 2.26 -15.61 -6.23
C GLY A 98 0.92 -15.28 -5.58
N VAL A 99 0.91 -14.63 -4.43
CA VAL A 99 -0.35 -14.29 -3.75
C VAL A 99 -0.97 -13.04 -4.35
N LYS A 100 -2.20 -13.17 -4.84
CA LYS A 100 -2.97 -12.06 -5.38
C LYS A 100 -3.55 -11.25 -4.22
N HIS A 101 -3.23 -9.96 -4.19
CA HIS A 101 -3.60 -9.09 -3.07
C HIS A 101 -3.73 -7.63 -3.52
N TRP A 102 -4.27 -6.81 -2.64
CA TRP A 102 -4.26 -5.36 -2.79
C TRP A 102 -4.16 -4.72 -1.40
N HIS A 103 -3.79 -3.45 -1.37
CA HIS A 103 -3.81 -2.65 -0.15
C HIS A 103 -4.10 -1.19 -0.48
N GLY A 104 -4.50 -0.43 0.54
CA GLY A 104 -4.84 0.96 0.34
C GLY A 104 -5.38 1.61 1.60
N ALA A 105 -5.71 2.89 1.49
CA ALA A 105 -6.23 3.70 2.58
C ALA A 105 -7.71 3.36 2.85
N THR A 106 -8.17 3.66 4.07
CA THR A 106 -9.60 3.67 4.32
C THR A 106 -10.22 4.92 3.67
N LYS A 107 -11.55 4.97 3.64
CA LYS A 107 -12.27 6.06 2.98
C LYS A 107 -12.02 7.43 3.61
N ASP A 108 -11.73 7.44 4.89
CA ASP A 108 -11.65 8.68 5.66
C ASP A 108 -10.28 8.92 6.31
N SER A 109 -9.26 8.15 5.93
CA SER A 109 -7.92 8.31 6.50
C SER A 109 -6.85 8.21 5.42
N TRP A 110 -5.79 8.97 5.59
CA TRP A 110 -4.54 8.71 4.90
C TRP A 110 -3.96 7.39 5.41
N PHE A 111 -3.07 6.81 4.63
CA PHE A 111 -2.43 5.54 4.98
C PHE A 111 -1.01 5.54 4.44
N SER A 112 -0.06 5.15 5.28
CA SER A 112 1.34 5.09 4.85
C SER A 112 1.99 3.83 5.36
N HIS A 113 2.84 3.22 4.53
CA HIS A 113 3.62 2.05 4.92
C HIS A 113 4.96 2.03 4.21
N ILE A 114 5.92 1.35 4.83
CA ILE A 114 7.16 0.97 4.16
C ILE A 114 6.86 -0.33 3.41
N ALA A 115 7.19 -0.36 2.12
CA ALA A 115 7.09 -1.56 1.30
C ALA A 115 8.49 -2.07 1.00
N ILE A 116 8.75 -3.34 1.35
CA ILE A 116 9.99 -4.03 1.03
C ILE A 116 9.62 -5.10 0.02
N THR A 117 10.09 -4.94 -1.21
CA THR A 117 9.59 -5.73 -2.33
C THR A 117 10.72 -6.38 -3.10
N ALA A 118 10.57 -7.68 -3.37
CA ALA A 118 11.44 -8.43 -4.26
C ALA A 118 10.60 -9.06 -5.36
N GLY A 119 11.22 -9.36 -6.49
CA GLY A 119 10.56 -10.02 -7.61
C GLY A 119 9.92 -9.03 -8.57
N THR A 120 9.06 -9.56 -9.44
CA THR A 120 8.43 -8.78 -10.51
C THR A 120 6.94 -8.63 -10.24
N PRO A 121 6.40 -7.40 -10.25
CA PRO A 121 4.97 -7.21 -10.06
C PRO A 121 4.20 -7.58 -11.31
N GLU A 122 3.04 -8.23 -11.11
CA GLU A 122 2.07 -8.48 -12.17
C GLU A 122 0.79 -7.76 -11.75
N TRP A 123 0.43 -6.70 -12.47
CA TRP A 123 -0.74 -5.88 -12.17
C TRP A 123 -1.99 -6.48 -12.81
N LEU A 124 -3.07 -6.53 -12.05
CA LEU A 124 -4.33 -7.15 -12.46
C LEU A 124 -5.47 -6.13 -12.38
N GLU A 125 -6.70 -6.60 -12.16
CA GLU A 125 -7.87 -5.72 -12.21
C GLU A 125 -7.95 -4.77 -11.01
N PRO A 126 -8.64 -3.63 -11.17
CA PRO A 126 -8.89 -2.73 -10.05
C PRO A 126 -9.78 -3.37 -8.98
N VAL A 127 -9.66 -2.89 -7.75
CA VAL A 127 -10.60 -3.20 -6.69
C VAL A 127 -11.85 -2.38 -6.96
N SER A 128 -13.01 -3.02 -7.16
CA SER A 128 -14.22 -2.31 -7.54
C SER A 128 -14.65 -1.32 -6.45
N ASP A 129 -15.26 -0.21 -6.88
CA ASP A 129 -15.79 0.78 -5.96
C ASP A 129 -16.88 0.18 -5.06
N GLU A 130 -17.69 -0.71 -5.62
CA GLU A 130 -18.75 -1.39 -4.86
C GLU A 130 -18.17 -2.24 -3.73
N TRP A 131 -17.18 -3.07 -4.04
CA TRP A 131 -16.52 -3.89 -3.02
C TRP A 131 -15.86 -3.03 -1.96
N TYR A 132 -15.08 -2.06 -2.40
CA TYR A 132 -14.33 -1.19 -1.50
C TYR A 132 -15.25 -0.41 -0.56
N SER A 133 -16.36 0.14 -1.10
CA SER A 133 -17.27 0.97 -0.31
C SER A 133 -17.99 0.20 0.80
N ASN A 134 -18.07 -1.13 0.68
CA ASN A 134 -18.72 -1.97 1.67
C ASN A 134 -17.75 -2.50 2.74
N LEU A 135 -16.47 -2.16 2.67
CA LEU A 135 -15.52 -2.59 3.68
C LEU A 135 -15.70 -1.81 4.98
N GLU A 136 -15.51 -2.51 6.08
CA GLU A 136 -15.62 -1.93 7.42
C GLU A 136 -14.33 -2.19 8.21
N LYS A 137 -14.06 -1.27 9.13
CA LYS A 137 -12.92 -1.40 10.05
C LYS A 137 -13.29 -2.39 11.16
N ASN A 138 -12.47 -3.40 11.34
CA ASN A 138 -12.71 -4.38 12.39
C ASN A 138 -11.50 -4.52 13.30
#